data_f36fdcecc8912c18d7ab90fe5cb112e9
#
_entry.id   f36fdcecc8912c18d7ab90fe5cb112e9
#
_cell.length_a   1.000
_cell.length_b   1.000
_cell.length_c   1.000
_cell.angle_alpha   90.00
_cell.angle_beta   90.00
_cell.angle_gamma   90.00
#
_symmetry.space_group_name_H-M   'P 1'
#
loop_
_entity.id
_entity.type
_entity.pdbx_description
1 polymer ?
#
loop_
_entity_poly.entity_id
_entity_poly.type
_entity_poly.pdbx_seq_one_letter_code
_entity_poly.pdbx_strand_id
1 'polypeptide(L)'
;MKDKQSGIRRAVIGLYSDGVKMSVSEQAENGQWFCLHRSEEEEDFFAQNGEIDTEKLTESVKRSEELARKLLCEEIVLVGYGLLRYDPNLRQELEEQLNRPVLAVSGREQAKAAWQGMAHSGEIGMNSRDFSTQLFYNDPQLSVRESFPLGWRAVWQGSVLIPNRFQEAQMRQKAANLLQESGFLKTGEPRDTRLVKAGGMESAAKFLFLTAGESETLRDELTFSRETLERVMRWMREPSLRWTGALERVGGRFPQKVYCQLLILSSVMEYLQADSAQLCRIFLEDGYLGVREEIGSICTLS
;
A
#
# COMPACT_ATOMS: atom_id res chain seq x y z
N MET A 1 21.14 37.33 14.33
CA MET A 1 20.31 36.27 13.73
C MET A 1 20.57 35.04 14.54
N LYS A 2 19.59 34.52 15.30
CA LYS A 2 19.76 33.22 15.96
C LYS A 2 19.72 32.16 14.86
N ASP A 3 20.80 31.39 14.73
CA ASP A 3 20.79 30.18 13.93
C ASP A 3 19.57 29.35 14.36
N LYS A 4 18.59 29.18 13.47
CA LYS A 4 17.56 28.20 13.68
C LYS A 4 18.29 26.85 13.69
N GLN A 5 18.44 26.26 14.88
CA GLN A 5 18.80 24.86 14.97
C GLN A 5 17.78 24.12 14.13
N SER A 6 18.19 23.65 12.94
CA SER A 6 17.36 22.75 12.15
C SER A 6 17.19 21.47 12.97
N GLY A 7 15.98 21.01 13.10
CA GLY A 7 15.70 19.72 13.74
C GLY A 7 16.40 18.59 13.01
N ILE A 8 16.58 17.45 13.67
CA ILE A 8 17.14 16.24 13.07
C ILE A 8 16.23 15.78 11.93
N ARG A 9 16.79 15.60 10.73
CA ARG A 9 16.08 15.07 9.57
C ARG A 9 16.40 13.61 9.32
N ARG A 10 15.37 12.83 9.10
CA ARG A 10 15.47 11.41 8.81
C ARG A 10 14.69 11.07 7.54
N ALA A 11 15.30 10.26 6.68
CA ALA A 11 14.62 9.64 5.55
C ALA A 11 14.38 8.16 5.84
N VAL A 12 13.21 7.67 5.52
CA VAL A 12 12.91 6.24 5.40
C VAL A 12 12.62 5.94 3.95
N ILE A 13 13.36 5.00 3.38
CA ILE A 13 13.22 4.55 2.00
C ILE A 13 12.67 3.13 2.05
N GLY A 14 11.45 2.95 1.59
CA GLY A 14 10.75 1.68 1.49
C GLY A 14 11.00 1.01 0.14
N LEU A 15 11.51 -0.21 0.18
CA LEU A 15 11.78 -1.03 -1.00
C LEU A 15 10.64 -2.01 -1.20
N TYR A 16 9.97 -1.91 -2.35
CA TYR A 16 8.86 -2.75 -2.76
C TYR A 16 9.20 -3.44 -4.09
N SER A 17 8.48 -4.48 -4.42
CA SER A 17 8.60 -5.14 -5.72
C SER A 17 8.04 -4.31 -6.89
N ASP A 18 7.22 -3.31 -6.60
CA ASP A 18 6.54 -2.44 -7.55
C ASP A 18 6.91 -0.96 -7.40
N GLY A 19 7.98 -0.65 -6.70
CA GLY A 19 8.45 0.73 -6.56
C GLY A 19 9.35 0.96 -5.36
N VAL A 20 9.87 2.17 -5.29
CA VAL A 20 10.59 2.72 -4.14
C VAL A 20 9.82 3.93 -3.63
N LYS A 21 9.54 3.97 -2.33
CA LYS A 21 8.88 5.11 -1.69
C LYS A 21 9.82 5.72 -0.66
N MET A 22 9.78 7.03 -0.53
CA MET A 22 10.57 7.71 0.50
C MET A 22 9.70 8.71 1.25
N SER A 23 9.86 8.73 2.56
CA SER A 23 9.38 9.80 3.42
C SER A 23 10.54 10.46 4.14
N VAL A 24 10.56 11.79 4.14
CA VAL A 24 11.51 12.60 4.88
C VAL A 24 10.77 13.34 5.98
N SER A 25 11.25 13.24 7.20
CA SER A 25 10.66 13.91 8.35
C SER A 25 11.70 14.65 9.16
N GLU A 26 11.28 15.73 9.81
CA GLU A 26 12.08 16.54 10.71
C GLU A 26 11.51 16.47 12.12
N GLN A 27 12.39 16.31 13.11
CA GLN A 27 12.00 16.34 14.51
C GLN A 27 12.02 17.77 15.02
N ALA A 28 10.88 18.24 15.51
CA ALA A 28 10.80 19.53 16.18
C ALA A 28 11.41 19.49 17.59
N GLU A 29 11.64 20.66 18.20
CA GLU A 29 12.20 20.80 19.55
C GLU A 29 11.38 20.07 20.62
N ASN A 30 10.08 19.92 20.42
CA ASN A 30 9.19 19.18 21.33
C ASN A 30 9.23 17.65 21.12
N GLY A 31 10.11 17.16 20.25
CA GLY A 31 10.26 15.74 19.93
C GLY A 31 9.25 15.18 18.91
N GLN A 32 8.32 16.00 18.42
CA GLN A 32 7.38 15.58 17.37
C GLN A 32 8.06 15.53 16.01
N TRP A 33 7.66 14.57 15.20
CA TRP A 33 8.11 14.43 13.83
C TRP A 33 7.08 15.02 12.86
N PHE A 34 7.56 15.78 11.89
CA PHE A 34 6.75 16.38 10.82
C PHE A 34 7.26 15.87 9.47
N CYS A 35 6.34 15.42 8.63
CA CYS A 35 6.67 15.06 7.27
C CYS A 35 7.06 16.33 6.48
N LEU A 36 8.24 16.31 5.86
CA LEU A 36 8.74 17.38 5.01
C LEU A 36 8.57 17.05 3.53
N HIS A 37 8.75 15.78 3.17
CA HIS A 37 8.75 15.37 1.77
C HIS A 37 8.34 13.90 1.65
N ARG A 38 7.59 13.60 0.60
CA ARG A 38 7.27 12.24 0.18
C ARG A 38 7.56 12.10 -1.31
N SER A 39 8.17 11.03 -1.70
CA SER A 39 8.35 10.66 -3.10
C SER A 39 8.03 9.18 -3.32
N GLU A 40 7.58 8.88 -4.52
CA GLU A 40 7.26 7.52 -4.95
C GLU A 40 7.74 7.35 -6.39
N GLU A 41 8.55 6.34 -6.62
CA GLU A 41 8.95 5.88 -7.93
C GLU A 41 8.25 4.55 -8.18
N GLU A 42 7.17 4.58 -8.98
CA GLU A 42 6.47 3.36 -9.40
C GLU A 42 7.31 2.70 -10.50
N GLU A 43 7.88 1.54 -10.22
CA GLU A 43 8.63 0.76 -11.18
C GLU A 43 8.50 -0.72 -10.88
N ASP A 44 8.31 -1.52 -11.94
CA ASP A 44 8.30 -2.96 -11.79
C ASP A 44 9.73 -3.49 -11.83
N PHE A 45 10.16 -4.03 -10.71
CA PHE A 45 11.47 -4.63 -10.54
C PHE A 45 11.49 -6.13 -10.85
N PHE A 46 10.40 -6.73 -11.34
CA PHE A 46 10.44 -8.12 -11.78
C PHE A 46 11.01 -8.23 -13.19
N ALA A 47 12.06 -9.02 -13.33
CA ALA A 47 12.61 -9.44 -14.61
C ALA A 47 11.64 -10.42 -15.33
N GLN A 48 11.93 -10.72 -16.58
CA GLN A 48 11.08 -11.62 -17.39
C GLN A 48 11.00 -13.05 -16.85
N ASN A 49 12.04 -13.50 -16.12
CA ASN A 49 12.09 -14.79 -15.43
C ASN A 49 11.30 -14.83 -14.11
N GLY A 50 10.72 -13.71 -13.68
CA GLY A 50 9.96 -13.58 -12.43
C GLY A 50 10.81 -13.30 -11.19
N GLU A 51 12.12 -13.13 -11.33
CA GLU A 51 13.02 -12.71 -10.27
C GLU A 51 13.07 -11.18 -10.15
N ILE A 52 13.53 -10.66 -9.03
CA ILE A 52 13.77 -9.23 -8.84
C ILE A 52 15.07 -8.83 -9.55
N ASP A 53 14.98 -7.78 -10.34
CA ASP A 53 16.12 -7.08 -10.92
C ASP A 53 16.76 -6.21 -9.83
N THR A 54 17.75 -6.76 -9.15
CA THR A 54 18.43 -6.13 -8.02
C THR A 54 19.24 -4.92 -8.42
N GLU A 55 19.82 -4.91 -9.64
CA GLU A 55 20.55 -3.77 -10.16
C GLU A 55 19.63 -2.57 -10.33
N LYS A 56 18.49 -2.78 -10.99
CA LYS A 56 17.49 -1.74 -11.23
C LYS A 56 16.90 -1.20 -9.93
N LEU A 57 16.59 -2.09 -8.97
CA LEU A 57 16.12 -1.70 -7.64
C LEU A 57 17.19 -0.88 -6.90
N THR A 58 18.45 -1.31 -6.95
CA THR A 58 19.57 -0.61 -6.34
C THR A 58 19.76 0.80 -6.93
N GLU A 59 19.61 0.98 -8.23
CA GLU A 59 19.68 2.29 -8.87
C GLU A 59 18.56 3.22 -8.39
N SER A 60 17.33 2.72 -8.27
CA SER A 60 16.20 3.50 -7.75
C SER A 60 16.40 3.91 -6.29
N VAL A 61 16.92 3.00 -5.46
CA VAL A 61 17.30 3.33 -4.06
C VAL A 61 18.37 4.40 -4.01
N LYS A 62 19.42 4.30 -4.83
CA LYS A 62 20.49 5.32 -4.89
C LYS A 62 19.98 6.70 -5.27
N ARG A 63 19.04 6.79 -6.24
CA ARG A 63 18.38 8.06 -6.57
C ARG A 63 17.63 8.65 -5.37
N SER A 64 16.89 7.80 -4.63
CA SER A 64 16.18 8.22 -3.42
C SER A 64 17.15 8.67 -2.32
N GLU A 65 18.27 7.97 -2.11
CA GLU A 65 19.30 8.38 -1.16
C GLU A 65 19.94 9.72 -1.53
N GLU A 66 20.21 9.97 -2.82
CA GLU A 66 20.72 11.26 -3.27
C GLU A 66 19.76 12.40 -2.97
N LEU A 67 18.44 12.16 -3.18
CA LEU A 67 17.42 13.13 -2.84
C LEU A 67 17.37 13.36 -1.32
N ALA A 68 17.44 12.32 -0.51
CA ALA A 68 17.47 12.43 0.95
C ALA A 68 18.69 13.27 1.42
N ARG A 69 19.88 13.06 0.81
CA ARG A 69 21.07 13.87 1.12
C ARG A 69 20.90 15.34 0.70
N LYS A 70 20.26 15.61 -0.45
CA LYS A 70 19.94 16.99 -0.88
C LYS A 70 18.95 17.67 0.07
N LEU A 71 18.07 16.89 0.71
CA LEU A 71 17.14 17.36 1.74
C LEU A 71 17.77 17.44 3.13
N LEU A 72 19.11 17.23 3.22
CA LEU A 72 19.91 17.32 4.45
C LEU A 72 19.49 16.32 5.52
N CYS A 73 19.10 15.11 5.13
CA CYS A 73 18.82 14.03 6.08
C CYS A 73 20.12 13.54 6.73
N GLU A 74 20.14 13.53 8.06
CA GLU A 74 21.27 13.04 8.87
C GLU A 74 21.26 11.51 8.97
N GLU A 75 20.07 10.92 8.89
CA GLU A 75 19.87 9.48 8.93
C GLU A 75 19.00 9.02 7.75
N ILE A 76 19.44 7.94 7.10
CA ILE A 76 18.69 7.29 6.02
C ILE A 76 18.52 5.82 6.39
N VAL A 77 17.27 5.37 6.49
CA VAL A 77 16.90 3.99 6.84
C VAL A 77 16.31 3.32 5.60
N LEU A 78 16.80 2.13 5.25
CA LEU A 78 16.25 1.30 4.19
C LEU A 78 15.36 0.23 4.80
N VAL A 79 14.13 0.11 4.30
CA VAL A 79 13.12 -0.84 4.83
C VAL A 79 12.60 -1.72 3.71
N GLY A 80 12.81 -3.01 3.80
CA GLY A 80 12.33 -4.00 2.83
C GLY A 80 10.94 -4.52 3.18
N TYR A 81 10.02 -4.40 2.23
CA TYR A 81 8.64 -4.87 2.34
C TYR A 81 8.37 -6.05 1.38
N GLY A 82 7.24 -6.72 1.58
CA GLY A 82 6.76 -7.76 0.67
C GLY A 82 7.78 -8.90 0.48
N LEU A 83 8.26 -9.10 -0.75
CA LEU A 83 9.17 -10.19 -1.09
C LEU A 83 10.49 -10.16 -0.30
N LEU A 84 11.05 -8.98 -0.06
CA LEU A 84 12.29 -8.81 0.69
C LEU A 84 12.22 -9.33 2.14
N ARG A 85 11.01 -9.47 2.67
CA ARG A 85 10.77 -10.10 3.97
C ARG A 85 10.93 -11.62 3.91
N TYR A 86 10.54 -12.23 2.81
CA TYR A 86 10.49 -13.69 2.66
C TYR A 86 11.74 -14.27 2.03
N ASP A 87 12.53 -13.46 1.33
CA ASP A 87 13.76 -13.87 0.65
C ASP A 87 15.00 -13.22 1.29
N PRO A 88 15.67 -13.93 2.22
CA PRO A 88 16.90 -13.43 2.86
C PRO A 88 18.05 -13.27 1.88
N ASN A 89 18.14 -14.11 0.83
CA ASN A 89 19.24 -14.04 -0.14
C ASN A 89 19.12 -12.77 -0.99
N LEU A 90 17.93 -12.49 -1.49
CA LEU A 90 17.64 -11.25 -2.20
C LEU A 90 17.97 -10.01 -1.35
N ARG A 91 17.61 -10.04 -0.07
CA ARG A 91 17.93 -8.95 0.84
C ARG A 91 19.44 -8.79 1.03
N GLN A 92 20.16 -9.90 1.26
CA GLN A 92 21.62 -9.88 1.40
C GLN A 92 22.30 -9.32 0.15
N GLU A 93 21.88 -9.72 -1.04
CA GLU A 93 22.39 -9.21 -2.30
C GLU A 93 22.21 -7.68 -2.41
N LEU A 94 21.05 -7.17 -2.04
CA LEU A 94 20.78 -5.73 -2.01
C LEU A 94 21.64 -5.00 -0.97
N GLU A 95 21.82 -5.58 0.22
CA GLU A 95 22.68 -5.02 1.27
C GLU A 95 24.15 -4.90 0.80
N GLU A 96 24.65 -5.91 0.07
CA GLU A 96 25.98 -5.90 -0.53
C GLU A 96 26.11 -4.81 -1.61
N GLN A 97 25.14 -4.70 -2.54
CA GLN A 97 25.15 -3.71 -3.61
C GLN A 97 24.99 -2.26 -3.10
N LEU A 98 24.22 -2.07 -2.04
CA LEU A 98 23.98 -0.77 -1.41
C LEU A 98 25.04 -0.42 -0.35
N ASN A 99 25.83 -1.39 0.08
CA ASN A 99 26.74 -1.27 1.23
C ASN A 99 26.05 -0.71 2.48
N ARG A 100 24.83 -1.19 2.75
CA ARG A 100 23.95 -0.76 3.83
C ARG A 100 22.99 -1.86 4.24
N PRO A 101 22.61 -1.93 5.52
CA PRO A 101 21.56 -2.86 5.96
C PRO A 101 20.18 -2.46 5.41
N VAL A 102 19.41 -3.47 5.04
CA VAL A 102 17.99 -3.35 4.67
C VAL A 102 17.15 -4.03 5.76
N LEU A 103 16.41 -3.24 6.51
CA LEU A 103 15.57 -3.74 7.60
C LEU A 103 14.35 -4.46 7.03
N ALA A 104 14.24 -5.75 7.27
CA ALA A 104 13.03 -6.51 6.92
C ALA A 104 12.00 -6.38 8.04
N VAL A 105 10.84 -5.82 7.72
CA VAL A 105 9.74 -5.67 8.68
C VAL A 105 8.79 -6.85 8.64
N SER A 106 8.36 -7.31 9.81
CA SER A 106 7.34 -8.34 9.94
C SER A 106 5.98 -7.85 9.43
N GLY A 107 5.06 -8.78 9.13
CA GLY A 107 3.70 -8.41 8.75
C GLY A 107 2.96 -7.57 9.81
N ARG A 108 3.21 -7.84 11.09
CA ARG A 108 2.64 -7.05 12.21
C ARG A 108 3.22 -5.65 12.30
N GLU A 109 4.51 -5.49 12.10
CA GLU A 109 5.15 -4.17 12.04
C GLU A 109 4.65 -3.37 10.85
N GLN A 110 4.49 -4.02 9.69
CA GLN A 110 3.91 -3.40 8.51
C GLN A 110 2.45 -2.97 8.74
N ALA A 111 1.64 -3.80 9.41
CA ALA A 111 0.28 -3.45 9.79
C ALA A 111 0.24 -2.28 10.80
N LYS A 112 1.21 -2.25 11.75
CA LYS A 112 1.36 -1.13 12.68
C LYS A 112 1.70 0.18 11.95
N ALA A 113 2.67 0.14 11.03
CA ALA A 113 3.06 1.30 10.24
C ALA A 113 1.90 1.81 9.37
N ALA A 114 1.16 0.91 8.70
CA ALA A 114 -0.02 1.27 7.92
C ALA A 114 -1.11 1.90 8.79
N TRP A 115 -1.35 1.37 9.98
CA TRP A 115 -2.32 1.93 10.90
C TRP A 115 -1.91 3.34 11.38
N GLN A 116 -0.65 3.54 11.72
CA GLN A 116 -0.14 4.84 12.17
C GLN A 116 -0.26 5.93 11.09
N GLY A 117 -0.11 5.53 9.82
CA GLY A 117 -0.21 6.46 8.68
C GLY A 117 -1.65 6.68 8.17
N MET A 118 -2.65 5.91 8.64
CA MET A 118 -3.96 5.92 8.00
C MET A 118 -5.16 5.99 8.93
N ALA A 119 -5.17 5.26 10.04
CA ALA A 119 -6.39 5.01 10.79
C ALA A 119 -6.50 5.85 12.05
N HIS A 120 -7.73 6.29 12.33
CA HIS A 120 -8.12 6.83 13.62
C HIS A 120 -8.68 5.73 14.52
N SER A 121 -8.82 6.03 15.81
CA SER A 121 -9.41 5.10 16.77
C SER A 121 -10.83 4.70 16.34
N GLY A 122 -11.12 3.40 16.38
CA GLY A 122 -12.42 2.84 16.02
C GLY A 122 -12.60 2.56 14.51
N GLU A 123 -11.61 2.88 13.67
CA GLU A 123 -11.67 2.62 12.23
C GLU A 123 -11.03 1.29 11.85
N ILE A 124 -11.56 0.68 10.79
CA ILE A 124 -10.92 -0.48 10.16
C ILE A 124 -10.10 0.00 8.97
N GLY A 125 -8.84 -0.41 8.97
CA GLY A 125 -7.95 -0.15 7.85
C GLY A 125 -7.43 -1.42 7.21
N MET A 126 -7.12 -1.34 5.93
CA MET A 126 -6.39 -2.35 5.18
C MET A 126 -5.27 -1.72 4.37
N ASN A 127 -4.18 -2.46 4.20
CA ASN A 127 -3.12 -2.15 3.25
C ASN A 127 -2.85 -3.38 2.42
N SER A 128 -3.13 -3.33 1.12
CA SER A 128 -3.00 -4.48 0.21
C SER A 128 -1.91 -4.21 -0.82
N ARG A 129 -0.95 -5.13 -0.89
CA ARG A 129 0.20 -5.07 -1.78
C ARG A 129 0.34 -6.38 -2.59
N ASP A 130 1.49 -6.59 -3.21
CA ASP A 130 1.74 -7.70 -4.13
C ASP A 130 1.51 -9.06 -3.50
N PHE A 131 2.06 -9.31 -2.31
CA PHE A 131 2.06 -10.64 -1.67
C PHE A 131 1.17 -10.76 -0.45
N SER A 132 0.79 -9.64 0.16
CA SER A 132 0.03 -9.67 1.42
C SER A 132 -0.94 -8.50 1.55
N THR A 133 -1.96 -8.73 2.36
CA THR A 133 -2.87 -7.71 2.86
C THR A 133 -2.75 -7.66 4.38
N GLN A 134 -2.60 -6.47 4.93
CA GLN A 134 -2.68 -6.20 6.35
C GLN A 134 -4.06 -5.64 6.66
N LEU A 135 -4.69 -6.18 7.71
CA LEU A 135 -5.90 -5.61 8.30
C LEU A 135 -5.58 -5.13 9.70
N PHE A 136 -6.15 -4.02 10.08
CA PHE A 136 -5.95 -3.45 11.40
C PHE A 136 -7.19 -2.72 11.89
N TYR A 137 -7.37 -2.80 13.19
CA TYR A 137 -8.41 -2.11 13.93
C TYR A 137 -7.82 -1.69 15.27
N ASN A 138 -8.13 -0.50 15.71
CA ASN A 138 -7.64 -0.01 16.99
C ASN A 138 -8.67 0.88 17.67
N ASP A 139 -9.07 0.49 18.85
CA ASP A 139 -9.82 1.32 19.79
C ASP A 139 -9.19 1.22 21.20
N PRO A 140 -9.68 1.97 22.18
CA PRO A 140 -9.13 1.94 23.53
C PRO A 140 -9.17 0.57 24.23
N GLN A 141 -10.06 -0.33 23.79
CA GLN A 141 -10.25 -1.65 24.41
C GLN A 141 -9.64 -2.77 23.58
N LEU A 142 -9.58 -2.61 22.26
CA LEU A 142 -9.15 -3.65 21.34
C LEU A 142 -8.25 -3.10 20.24
N SER A 143 -7.07 -3.69 20.13
CA SER A 143 -6.15 -3.40 19.03
C SER A 143 -5.78 -4.70 18.32
N VAL A 144 -6.20 -4.84 17.07
CA VAL A 144 -5.92 -6.02 16.24
C VAL A 144 -5.14 -5.60 15.01
N ARG A 145 -4.06 -6.32 14.73
CA ARG A 145 -3.21 -6.11 13.56
C ARG A 145 -2.78 -7.45 13.02
N GLU A 146 -3.28 -7.77 11.83
CA GLU A 146 -3.02 -9.05 11.17
C GLU A 146 -2.49 -8.85 9.76
N SER A 147 -1.69 -9.81 9.29
CA SER A 147 -1.16 -9.84 7.94
C SER A 147 -1.41 -11.20 7.31
N PHE A 148 -2.05 -11.19 6.15
CA PHE A 148 -2.44 -12.39 5.40
C PHE A 148 -1.65 -12.49 4.11
N PRO A 149 -1.36 -13.70 3.62
CA PRO A 149 -0.80 -13.91 2.28
C PRO A 149 -1.87 -13.72 1.19
N LEU A 150 -2.54 -12.56 1.22
CA LEU A 150 -3.64 -12.16 0.34
C LEU A 150 -3.23 -10.91 -0.45
N GLY A 151 -2.18 -11.02 -1.24
CA GLY A 151 -1.77 -9.98 -2.18
C GLY A 151 -2.29 -10.25 -3.58
N TRP A 152 -2.23 -9.26 -4.47
CA TRP A 152 -2.74 -9.44 -5.82
C TRP A 152 -2.01 -10.56 -6.59
N ARG A 153 -0.69 -10.75 -6.38
CA ARG A 153 0.07 -11.86 -6.99
C ARG A 153 -0.31 -13.21 -6.40
N ALA A 154 -0.68 -13.27 -5.13
CA ALA A 154 -1.14 -14.50 -4.50
C ALA A 154 -2.55 -14.91 -4.95
N VAL A 155 -3.37 -13.95 -5.30
CA VAL A 155 -4.75 -14.16 -5.76
C VAL A 155 -4.80 -14.44 -7.26
N TRP A 156 -3.96 -13.77 -8.03
CA TRP A 156 -3.92 -13.92 -9.48
C TRP A 156 -3.53 -15.34 -9.89
N GLN A 157 -4.34 -15.94 -10.76
CA GLN A 157 -4.13 -17.29 -11.26
C GLN A 157 -4.02 -17.26 -12.78
N GLY A 158 -2.78 -17.24 -13.28
CA GLY A 158 -2.52 -17.47 -14.69
C GLY A 158 -2.32 -16.21 -15.54
N SER A 159 -2.46 -16.37 -16.88
CA SER A 159 -2.07 -15.39 -17.89
C SER A 159 -3.21 -14.48 -18.38
N VAL A 160 -4.36 -14.48 -17.74
CA VAL A 160 -5.52 -13.72 -18.19
C VAL A 160 -5.56 -12.34 -17.55
N LEU A 161 -5.82 -11.32 -18.36
CA LEU A 161 -5.94 -9.95 -17.92
C LEU A 161 -7.09 -9.76 -16.91
N ILE A 162 -8.24 -10.36 -17.21
CA ILE A 162 -9.45 -10.32 -16.39
C ILE A 162 -9.96 -11.76 -16.25
N PRO A 163 -10.16 -12.26 -15.03
CA PRO A 163 -10.63 -13.61 -14.81
C PRO A 163 -12.07 -13.79 -15.33
N ASN A 164 -12.37 -14.97 -15.84
CA ASN A 164 -13.74 -15.35 -16.10
C ASN A 164 -14.50 -15.62 -14.78
N ARG A 165 -15.82 -15.81 -14.85
CA ARG A 165 -16.66 -15.99 -13.64
C ARG A 165 -16.22 -17.16 -12.76
N PHE A 166 -15.74 -18.25 -13.35
CA PHE A 166 -15.29 -19.41 -12.59
C PHE A 166 -13.96 -19.11 -11.86
N GLN A 167 -13.00 -18.51 -12.54
CA GLN A 167 -11.73 -18.06 -11.94
C GLN A 167 -11.96 -17.03 -10.83
N GLU A 168 -12.85 -16.06 -11.07
CA GLU A 168 -13.22 -15.09 -10.04
C GLU A 168 -13.81 -15.76 -8.80
N ALA A 169 -14.71 -16.73 -8.98
CA ALA A 169 -15.30 -17.45 -7.86
C ALA A 169 -14.23 -18.21 -7.05
N GLN A 170 -13.26 -18.82 -7.71
CA GLN A 170 -12.12 -19.47 -7.04
C GLN A 170 -11.26 -18.46 -6.28
N MET A 171 -10.96 -17.30 -6.88
CA MET A 171 -10.19 -16.24 -6.23
C MET A 171 -10.91 -15.68 -5.01
N ARG A 172 -12.23 -15.44 -5.09
CA ARG A 172 -13.06 -15.00 -3.96
C ARG A 172 -13.11 -16.05 -2.85
N GLN A 173 -13.26 -17.33 -3.21
CA GLN A 173 -13.26 -18.40 -2.22
C GLN A 173 -11.92 -18.49 -1.48
N LYS A 174 -10.80 -18.34 -2.20
CA LYS A 174 -9.47 -18.31 -1.58
C LYS A 174 -9.33 -17.12 -0.62
N ALA A 175 -9.76 -15.94 -1.03
CA ALA A 175 -9.74 -14.75 -0.18
C ALA A 175 -10.61 -14.94 1.07
N ALA A 176 -11.83 -15.45 0.90
CA ALA A 176 -12.77 -15.72 1.99
C ALA A 176 -12.21 -16.72 3.01
N ASN A 177 -11.59 -17.81 2.53
CA ASN A 177 -10.99 -18.82 3.41
C ASN A 177 -9.87 -18.19 4.27
N LEU A 178 -8.94 -17.45 3.66
CA LEU A 178 -7.86 -16.78 4.37
C LEU A 178 -8.37 -15.78 5.42
N LEU A 179 -9.41 -15.02 5.09
CA LEU A 179 -10.02 -14.07 6.01
C LEU A 179 -10.74 -14.79 7.16
N GLN A 180 -11.44 -15.90 6.89
CA GLN A 180 -12.12 -16.70 7.91
C GLN A 180 -11.14 -17.39 8.86
N GLU A 181 -10.07 -17.97 8.33
CA GLU A 181 -9.01 -18.62 9.10
C GLU A 181 -8.33 -17.66 10.07
N SER A 182 -8.19 -16.39 9.66
CA SER A 182 -7.57 -15.36 10.48
C SER A 182 -8.29 -15.07 11.79
N GLY A 183 -9.61 -15.23 11.81
CA GLY A 183 -10.44 -14.81 12.93
C GLY A 183 -10.47 -13.31 13.18
N PHE A 184 -9.99 -12.49 12.26
CA PHE A 184 -10.01 -11.04 12.40
C PHE A 184 -11.42 -10.52 12.71
N LEU A 185 -11.58 -9.84 13.85
CA LEU A 185 -12.86 -9.30 14.35
C LEU A 185 -13.98 -10.34 14.60
N LYS A 186 -13.69 -11.61 14.76
CA LYS A 186 -14.72 -12.63 15.11
C LYS A 186 -15.32 -12.48 16.52
N THR A 187 -14.78 -11.64 17.35
CA THR A 187 -15.20 -11.49 18.75
C THR A 187 -16.42 -10.56 18.90
N GLY A 188 -17.54 -10.92 18.31
CA GLY A 188 -18.92 -10.58 18.68
C GLY A 188 -19.34 -9.18 19.13
N GLU A 189 -18.48 -8.19 19.14
CA GLU A 189 -18.85 -6.83 19.56
C GLU A 189 -19.38 -5.97 18.43
N PRO A 190 -20.42 -5.15 18.66
CA PRO A 190 -20.98 -4.26 17.65
C PRO A 190 -19.94 -3.19 17.30
N ARG A 191 -19.41 -3.25 16.08
CA ARG A 191 -18.45 -2.31 15.55
C ARG A 191 -19.04 -1.60 14.37
N ASP A 192 -18.76 -0.32 14.23
CA ASP A 192 -19.11 0.38 12.99
C ASP A 192 -18.10 -0.03 11.90
N THR A 193 -18.38 -1.17 11.26
CA THR A 193 -17.56 -1.72 10.17
C THR A 193 -17.99 -1.20 8.80
N ARG A 194 -18.88 -0.20 8.73
CA ARG A 194 -19.47 0.25 7.47
C ARG A 194 -18.47 0.83 6.49
N LEU A 195 -17.38 1.39 7.00
CA LEU A 195 -16.33 1.98 6.19
C LEU A 195 -14.99 1.27 6.42
N VAL A 196 -14.36 0.83 5.33
CA VAL A 196 -12.97 0.32 5.32
C VAL A 196 -12.06 1.36 4.67
N LYS A 197 -11.03 1.81 5.38
CA LYS A 197 -9.95 2.60 4.78
C LYS A 197 -8.94 1.67 4.13
N ALA A 198 -8.72 1.83 2.84
CA ALA A 198 -7.90 0.92 2.04
C ALA A 198 -6.74 1.65 1.36
N GLY A 199 -5.52 1.20 1.66
CA GLY A 199 -4.30 1.69 1.05
C GLY A 199 -3.51 0.62 0.30
N GLY A 200 -2.45 1.04 -0.37
CA GLY A 200 -1.65 0.14 -1.19
C GLY A 200 -2.34 -0.29 -2.49
N MET A 201 -3.38 0.41 -2.88
CA MET A 201 -4.26 0.09 -4.00
C MET A 201 -4.30 1.22 -5.04
N GLU A 202 -3.17 1.89 -5.24
CA GLU A 202 -3.07 3.10 -6.06
C GLU A 202 -3.57 2.87 -7.49
N SER A 203 -3.23 1.73 -8.10
CA SER A 203 -3.69 1.38 -9.45
C SER A 203 -5.21 1.19 -9.52
N ALA A 204 -5.80 0.52 -8.52
CA ALA A 204 -7.25 0.37 -8.42
C ALA A 204 -7.94 1.72 -8.20
N ALA A 205 -7.37 2.59 -7.36
CA ALA A 205 -7.87 3.93 -7.12
C ALA A 205 -7.88 4.77 -8.39
N LYS A 206 -6.76 4.82 -9.13
CA LYS A 206 -6.65 5.51 -10.42
C LYS A 206 -7.69 4.98 -11.43
N PHE A 207 -7.88 3.66 -11.50
CA PHE A 207 -8.86 3.06 -12.39
C PHE A 207 -10.31 3.43 -12.04
N LEU A 208 -10.68 3.32 -10.76
CA LEU A 208 -12.01 3.69 -10.29
C LEU A 208 -12.31 5.17 -10.57
N PHE A 209 -11.34 6.03 -10.37
CA PHE A 209 -11.43 7.45 -10.66
C PHE A 209 -11.69 7.73 -12.15
N LEU A 210 -10.89 7.12 -13.04
CA LEU A 210 -11.06 7.28 -14.49
C LEU A 210 -12.41 6.76 -14.99
N THR A 211 -12.99 5.78 -14.30
CA THR A 211 -14.25 5.14 -14.70
C THR A 211 -15.48 5.81 -14.12
N ALA A 212 -15.34 6.51 -12.99
CA ALA A 212 -16.42 7.26 -12.37
C ALA A 212 -16.77 8.57 -13.10
N GLY A 213 -15.91 9.02 -14.03
CA GLY A 213 -16.14 10.23 -14.82
C GLY A 213 -15.91 11.53 -14.06
N GLU A 214 -15.21 11.48 -12.92
CA GLU A 214 -14.82 12.65 -12.15
C GLU A 214 -13.52 13.26 -12.70
N SER A 215 -13.30 14.57 -12.46
CA SER A 215 -12.16 15.30 -13.00
C SER A 215 -10.80 14.81 -12.47
N GLU A 216 -9.73 14.98 -13.25
CA GLU A 216 -8.38 14.42 -13.03
C GLU A 216 -7.66 14.85 -11.75
N THR A 217 -8.24 15.69 -10.91
CA THR A 217 -7.72 16.00 -9.58
C THR A 217 -8.01 14.85 -8.63
N LEU A 218 -7.02 14.01 -8.41
CA LEU A 218 -7.03 13.03 -7.32
C LEU A 218 -7.28 13.79 -6.01
N ARG A 219 -8.47 13.66 -5.45
CA ARG A 219 -8.67 13.96 -4.04
C ARG A 219 -7.90 12.90 -3.26
N ASP A 220 -7.25 13.28 -2.18
CA ASP A 220 -6.42 12.37 -1.37
C ASP A 220 -7.22 11.17 -0.84
N GLU A 221 -8.54 11.25 -0.87
CA GLU A 221 -9.45 10.22 -0.41
C GLU A 221 -10.63 10.03 -1.37
N LEU A 222 -10.84 8.79 -1.81
CA LEU A 222 -11.90 8.42 -2.73
C LEU A 222 -12.79 7.35 -2.10
N THR A 223 -14.04 7.69 -1.83
CA THR A 223 -15.01 6.77 -1.18
C THR A 223 -15.94 6.13 -2.20
N PHE A 224 -16.07 4.80 -2.14
CA PHE A 224 -16.96 4.01 -3.00
C PHE A 224 -17.87 3.12 -2.18
N SER A 225 -19.10 2.93 -2.65
CA SER A 225 -19.95 1.87 -2.14
C SER A 225 -19.51 0.50 -2.68
N ARG A 226 -19.83 -0.56 -1.94
CA ARG A 226 -19.62 -1.93 -2.40
C ARG A 226 -20.35 -2.19 -3.73
N GLU A 227 -21.55 -1.63 -3.90
CA GLU A 227 -22.30 -1.75 -5.14
C GLU A 227 -21.55 -1.14 -6.34
N THR A 228 -20.95 0.04 -6.17
CA THR A 228 -20.14 0.68 -7.21
C THR A 228 -18.94 -0.19 -7.58
N LEU A 229 -18.24 -0.74 -6.58
CA LEU A 229 -17.12 -1.64 -6.78
C LEU A 229 -17.50 -2.88 -7.60
N GLU A 230 -18.57 -3.56 -7.20
CA GLU A 230 -19.08 -4.75 -7.92
C GLU A 230 -19.58 -4.41 -9.35
N ARG A 231 -20.16 -3.23 -9.53
CA ARG A 231 -20.57 -2.75 -10.85
C ARG A 231 -19.36 -2.54 -11.77
N VAL A 232 -18.30 -1.90 -11.27
CA VAL A 232 -17.06 -1.69 -12.03
C VAL A 232 -16.40 -3.02 -12.38
N MET A 233 -16.27 -3.96 -11.44
CA MET A 233 -15.73 -5.29 -11.71
C MET A 233 -16.56 -6.07 -12.74
N ARG A 234 -17.88 -5.92 -12.73
CA ARG A 234 -18.76 -6.50 -13.75
C ARG A 234 -18.49 -5.90 -15.13
N TRP A 235 -18.34 -4.58 -15.23
CA TRP A 235 -18.01 -3.91 -16.48
C TRP A 235 -16.62 -4.32 -17.02
N MET A 236 -15.64 -4.51 -16.16
CA MET A 236 -14.32 -4.98 -16.58
C MET A 236 -14.36 -6.35 -17.26
N ARG A 237 -15.34 -7.19 -16.94
CA ARG A 237 -15.54 -8.50 -17.58
C ARG A 237 -16.24 -8.42 -18.94
N GLU A 238 -16.85 -7.29 -19.26
CA GLU A 238 -17.45 -7.10 -20.59
C GLU A 238 -16.34 -6.76 -21.58
N PRO A 239 -16.26 -7.46 -22.73
CA PRO A 239 -15.23 -7.24 -23.73
C PRO A 239 -15.43 -5.87 -24.40
N SER A 240 -14.88 -4.84 -23.79
CA SER A 240 -14.92 -3.47 -24.28
C SER A 240 -13.48 -2.95 -24.44
N LEU A 241 -13.08 -2.59 -25.64
CA LEU A 241 -11.77 -1.98 -25.93
C LEU A 241 -11.48 -0.73 -25.09
N ARG A 242 -12.52 -0.03 -24.67
CA ARG A 242 -12.39 1.17 -23.83
C ARG A 242 -11.74 0.88 -22.48
N TRP A 243 -12.09 -0.26 -21.88
CA TRP A 243 -11.57 -0.63 -20.55
C TRP A 243 -10.15 -1.19 -20.62
N THR A 244 -9.82 -1.92 -21.70
CA THR A 244 -8.47 -2.47 -21.89
C THR A 244 -7.43 -1.35 -21.90
N GLY A 245 -7.64 -0.29 -22.68
CA GLY A 245 -6.72 0.84 -22.71
C GLY A 245 -6.61 1.60 -21.40
N ALA A 246 -7.70 1.69 -20.62
CA ALA A 246 -7.67 2.29 -19.27
C ALA A 246 -6.89 1.41 -18.30
N LEU A 247 -7.10 0.09 -18.35
CA LEU A 247 -6.38 -0.87 -17.52
C LEU A 247 -4.87 -0.87 -17.79
N GLU A 248 -4.47 -0.85 -19.07
CA GLU A 248 -3.07 -0.78 -19.47
C GLU A 248 -2.41 0.51 -19.00
N ARG A 249 -3.12 1.63 -19.12
CA ARG A 249 -2.62 2.94 -18.68
C ARG A 249 -2.41 3.01 -17.17
N VAL A 250 -3.31 2.43 -16.39
CA VAL A 250 -3.31 2.52 -14.93
C VAL A 250 -2.52 1.39 -14.28
N GLY A 251 -2.64 0.19 -14.83
CA GLY A 251 -1.97 -1.02 -14.30
C GLY A 251 -0.53 -1.16 -14.78
N GLY A 252 -0.08 -0.31 -15.71
CA GLY A 252 1.26 -0.40 -16.28
C GLY A 252 1.53 -1.79 -16.85
N ARG A 253 2.63 -2.40 -16.45
CA ARG A 253 3.03 -3.75 -16.88
C ARG A 253 2.09 -4.87 -16.37
N PHE A 254 1.34 -4.62 -15.31
CA PHE A 254 0.43 -5.59 -14.68
C PHE A 254 -1.00 -5.07 -14.59
N PRO A 255 -1.69 -4.90 -15.72
CA PRO A 255 -3.07 -4.41 -15.71
C PRO A 255 -4.04 -5.33 -14.93
N GLN A 256 -3.75 -6.63 -14.83
CA GLN A 256 -4.47 -7.58 -13.98
C GLN A 256 -4.39 -7.23 -12.48
N LYS A 257 -3.38 -6.49 -12.04
CA LYS A 257 -3.24 -5.98 -10.66
C LYS A 257 -4.49 -5.21 -10.23
N VAL A 258 -5.01 -4.37 -11.12
CA VAL A 258 -6.21 -3.56 -10.86
C VAL A 258 -7.39 -4.45 -10.47
N TYR A 259 -7.69 -5.45 -11.29
CA TYR A 259 -8.82 -6.36 -11.03
C TYR A 259 -8.63 -7.13 -9.72
N CYS A 260 -7.44 -7.67 -9.50
CA CYS A 260 -7.14 -8.43 -8.27
C CYS A 260 -7.24 -7.55 -7.02
N GLN A 261 -6.78 -6.29 -7.07
CA GLN A 261 -6.93 -5.36 -5.96
C GLN A 261 -8.39 -5.06 -5.66
N LEU A 262 -9.22 -4.81 -6.68
CA LEU A 262 -10.66 -4.60 -6.50
C LEU A 262 -11.35 -5.85 -5.93
N LEU A 263 -10.96 -7.04 -6.37
CA LEU A 263 -11.48 -8.30 -5.86
C LEU A 263 -11.11 -8.51 -4.37
N ILE A 264 -9.86 -8.25 -3.99
CA ILE A 264 -9.43 -8.33 -2.60
C ILE A 264 -10.23 -7.36 -1.74
N LEU A 265 -10.37 -6.10 -2.18
CA LEU A 265 -11.15 -5.10 -1.47
C LEU A 265 -12.62 -5.54 -1.30
N SER A 266 -13.25 -6.00 -2.38
CA SER A 266 -14.63 -6.52 -2.34
C SER A 266 -14.76 -7.69 -1.36
N SER A 267 -13.81 -8.63 -1.35
CA SER A 267 -13.82 -9.78 -0.43
C SER A 267 -13.64 -9.36 1.03
N VAL A 268 -12.80 -8.37 1.29
CA VAL A 268 -12.64 -7.80 2.64
C VAL A 268 -13.92 -7.08 3.08
N MET A 269 -14.51 -6.27 2.21
CA MET A 269 -15.78 -5.58 2.51
C MET A 269 -16.91 -6.58 2.80
N GLU A 270 -17.00 -7.66 2.02
CA GLU A 270 -17.98 -8.72 2.24
C GLU A 270 -17.75 -9.42 3.60
N TYR A 271 -16.53 -9.80 3.91
CA TYR A 271 -16.16 -10.42 5.18
C TYR A 271 -16.49 -9.56 6.39
N LEU A 272 -16.22 -8.25 6.29
CA LEU A 272 -16.48 -7.26 7.34
C LEU A 272 -17.93 -6.74 7.34
N GLN A 273 -18.74 -7.10 6.35
CA GLN A 273 -20.06 -6.54 6.09
C GLN A 273 -20.05 -5.02 5.90
N ALA A 274 -18.96 -4.50 5.31
CA ALA A 274 -18.80 -3.07 5.07
C ALA A 274 -19.62 -2.61 3.86
N ASP A 275 -20.22 -1.42 3.95
CA ASP A 275 -21.03 -0.81 2.89
C ASP A 275 -20.18 0.02 1.92
N SER A 276 -19.09 0.58 2.41
CA SER A 276 -18.21 1.48 1.65
C SER A 276 -16.74 1.26 1.96
N ALA A 277 -15.90 1.69 1.02
CA ALA A 277 -14.46 1.75 1.19
C ALA A 277 -13.95 3.13 0.80
N GLN A 278 -13.00 3.65 1.57
CA GLN A 278 -12.25 4.86 1.30
C GLN A 278 -10.84 4.48 0.87
N LEU A 279 -10.50 4.77 -0.38
CA LEU A 279 -9.15 4.52 -0.88
C LEU A 279 -8.24 5.67 -0.47
N CYS A 280 -7.16 5.34 0.22
CA CYS A 280 -6.21 6.30 0.76
C CYS A 280 -4.82 6.03 0.21
N ARG A 281 -4.05 7.08 0.00
CA ARG A 281 -2.62 6.95 -0.25
C ARG A 281 -1.90 6.74 1.07
N ILE A 282 -1.14 5.64 1.20
CA ILE A 282 -0.40 5.33 2.41
C ILE A 282 1.09 5.32 2.12
N PHE A 283 1.84 5.99 2.98
CA PHE A 283 3.28 5.83 3.11
C PHE A 283 3.57 5.08 4.41
N LEU A 284 3.96 3.80 4.28
CA LEU A 284 4.35 2.99 5.44
C LEU A 284 5.58 3.58 6.15
N GLU A 285 6.37 4.30 5.39
CA GLU A 285 7.56 5.03 5.82
C GLU A 285 7.23 6.06 6.90
N ASP A 286 6.08 6.75 6.78
CA ASP A 286 5.60 7.70 7.81
C ASP A 286 5.28 6.99 9.12
N GLY A 287 4.59 5.86 9.03
CA GLY A 287 4.26 5.05 10.19
C GLY A 287 5.49 4.45 10.87
N TYR A 288 6.51 4.11 10.08
CA TYR A 288 7.78 3.64 10.61
C TYR A 288 8.51 4.74 11.42
N LEU A 289 8.43 5.98 10.98
CA LEU A 289 8.99 7.14 11.69
C LEU A 289 8.18 7.54 12.92
N GLY A 290 6.96 7.02 13.07
CA GLY A 290 6.03 7.46 14.10
C GLY A 290 5.43 8.84 13.85
N VAL A 291 5.50 9.31 12.59
CA VAL A 291 4.87 10.57 12.15
C VAL A 291 3.36 10.41 12.24
N ARG A 292 2.72 11.17 13.12
CA ARG A 292 1.27 11.35 13.12
C ARG A 292 0.97 12.53 12.22
N GLU A 293 0.15 12.32 11.20
CA GLU A 293 -0.44 13.46 10.49
C GLU A 293 -1.29 14.24 11.49
N GLU A 294 -0.90 15.46 11.79
CA GLU A 294 -1.84 16.42 12.36
C GLU A 294 -2.84 16.76 11.25
N ILE A 295 -4.13 16.61 11.57
CA ILE A 295 -5.24 16.96 10.70
C ILE A 295 -5.04 18.41 10.24
N GLY A 296 -4.65 18.61 9.00
CA GLY A 296 -4.50 19.93 8.39
C GLY A 296 -3.17 20.29 7.73
N SER A 297 -2.10 19.51 7.88
CA SER A 297 -0.86 19.79 7.16
C SER A 297 -0.86 19.05 5.80
N ILE A 298 -1.33 19.73 4.79
CA ILE A 298 -1.21 19.29 3.39
C ILE A 298 0.28 19.36 3.04
N CYS A 299 0.96 18.21 3.00
CA CYS A 299 2.20 18.10 2.25
C CYS A 299 1.83 18.30 0.77
N THR A 300 2.07 19.49 0.26
CA THR A 300 1.92 19.79 -1.17
C THR A 300 2.86 18.88 -1.94
N LEU A 301 2.26 17.97 -2.69
CA LEU A 301 2.96 17.17 -3.69
C LEU A 301 3.45 18.11 -4.79
N SER A 302 4.74 18.29 -4.90
CA SER A 302 5.40 18.84 -6.09
C SER A 302 5.68 17.72 -7.09
#